data_ef8f3e43498df55e35bd58564ae8ae8d
#
_entry.id   ef8f3e43498df55e35bd58564ae8ae8d
#
_cell.length_a   1.000
_cell.length_b   1.000
_cell.length_c   1.000
_cell.angle_alpha   90.00
_cell.angle_beta   90.00
_cell.angle_gamma   90.00
#
_symmetry.space_group_name_H-M   'P 1'
#
loop_
_entity.id
_entity.type
_entity.pdbx_description
1 polymer ?
#
loop_
_entity_poly.entity_id
_entity_poly.type
_entity_poly.pdbx_seq_one_letter_code
_entity_poly.pdbx_strand_id
1 'polypeptide(L)'
;MKKVNDISKSKTLYVVVIIFLMAALVITVITAVSLGQVNIKVSDTYKIIFGKLTHHDEIFNSSSKAMIAIVWNMRLPRVLLSLLAGAGLALCGCVMQATVNNPISEPYILGVSSGATFGATLLIVMGLGAFVSGGAFVGAVIATVMVLGIASGHGKMTTTRLILAGTVVNALFTAFSNFIISVGANADSIMTIKFWTMGSLANAGWKSIILPAVVVIAVTLFFCTQYRILNTMMLGDETAVTLGINLSLYRKVYMTLIAVVTGVLVSSCGIIGFVGLIIPHISRAFAGTNHKRLVPVVILLGAIFLIWADVLARVLVKNAELPIGIFTALVGAPFFIYIVTKKNYGRE
;
A
#
# COMPACT_ATOMS: atom_id res chain seq x y z
N MET A 1 11.65 -24.67 -13.84
CA MET A 1 10.73 -23.70 -14.48
C MET A 1 9.54 -24.32 -15.26
N LYS A 2 9.65 -25.49 -15.92
CA LYS A 2 8.49 -26.13 -16.63
C LYS A 2 7.30 -26.48 -15.71
N LYS A 3 7.51 -26.96 -14.49
CA LYS A 3 6.40 -27.32 -13.55
C LYS A 3 5.57 -26.13 -13.06
N VAL A 4 6.15 -24.93 -12.95
CA VAL A 4 5.42 -23.72 -12.49
C VAL A 4 4.50 -23.19 -13.58
N ASN A 5 4.85 -23.34 -14.87
CA ASN A 5 3.99 -22.91 -15.99
C ASN A 5 2.70 -23.74 -16.16
N ASP A 6 2.70 -25.01 -15.74
CA ASP A 6 1.49 -25.84 -15.79
C ASP A 6 0.50 -25.53 -14.66
N ILE A 7 1.01 -25.09 -13.50
CA ILE A 7 0.20 -24.70 -12.35
C ILE A 7 -0.68 -23.47 -12.68
N SER A 8 -0.15 -22.48 -13.39
CA SER A 8 -0.87 -21.26 -13.75
C SER A 8 -1.98 -21.45 -14.79
N LYS A 9 -2.00 -22.58 -15.51
CA LYS A 9 -2.99 -22.88 -16.57
C LYS A 9 -4.26 -23.53 -16.04
N SER A 10 -4.22 -24.24 -14.91
CA SER A 10 -5.38 -24.94 -14.36
C SER A 10 -6.37 -23.98 -13.69
N LYS A 11 -7.63 -23.97 -14.14
CA LYS A 11 -8.72 -23.21 -13.48
C LYS A 11 -8.96 -23.68 -12.05
N THR A 12 -8.90 -24.99 -11.84
CA THR A 12 -9.14 -25.62 -10.54
C THR A 12 -8.10 -25.18 -9.51
N LEU A 13 -6.82 -25.19 -9.89
CA LEU A 13 -5.75 -24.79 -8.98
C LEU A 13 -5.85 -23.30 -8.62
N TYR A 14 -6.22 -22.43 -9.57
CA TYR A 14 -6.46 -21.01 -9.28
C TYR A 14 -7.58 -20.82 -8.24
N VAL A 15 -8.69 -21.54 -8.39
CA VAL A 15 -9.80 -21.49 -7.42
C VAL A 15 -9.34 -21.95 -6.04
N VAL A 16 -8.57 -23.03 -5.96
CA VAL A 16 -7.99 -23.52 -4.70
C VAL A 16 -7.08 -22.46 -4.06
N VAL A 17 -6.22 -21.79 -4.82
CA VAL A 17 -5.36 -20.69 -4.32
C VAL A 17 -6.20 -19.55 -3.77
N ILE A 18 -7.26 -19.13 -4.45
CA ILE A 18 -8.13 -18.05 -3.97
C ILE A 18 -8.84 -18.45 -2.67
N ILE A 19 -9.42 -19.66 -2.61
CA ILE A 19 -10.09 -20.16 -1.39
C ILE A 19 -9.08 -20.22 -0.23
N PHE A 20 -7.88 -20.74 -0.47
CA PHE A 20 -6.82 -20.78 0.54
C PHE A 20 -6.42 -19.38 1.03
N LEU A 21 -6.23 -18.42 0.12
CA LEU A 21 -5.88 -17.05 0.51
C LEU A 21 -7.01 -16.34 1.24
N MET A 22 -8.27 -16.58 0.87
CA MET A 22 -9.43 -16.06 1.59
C MET A 22 -9.50 -16.61 3.02
N ALA A 23 -9.34 -17.93 3.18
CA ALA A 23 -9.29 -18.57 4.49
C ALA A 23 -8.10 -18.06 5.32
N ALA A 24 -6.91 -17.95 4.71
CA ALA A 24 -5.72 -17.40 5.33
C ALA A 24 -5.93 -15.93 5.76
N LEU A 25 -6.59 -15.10 4.95
CA LEU A 25 -6.91 -13.71 5.31
C LEU A 25 -7.83 -13.66 6.54
N VAL A 26 -8.89 -14.47 6.57
CA VAL A 26 -9.81 -14.54 7.72
C VAL A 26 -9.05 -14.94 8.99
N ILE A 27 -8.25 -16.00 8.93
CA ILE A 27 -7.42 -16.46 10.05
C ILE A 27 -6.43 -15.36 10.47
N THR A 28 -5.82 -14.68 9.52
CA THR A 28 -4.87 -13.58 9.77
C THR A 28 -5.56 -12.43 10.50
N VAL A 29 -6.72 -11.97 10.06
CA VAL A 29 -7.47 -10.89 10.73
C VAL A 29 -7.79 -11.27 12.18
N ILE A 30 -8.30 -12.48 12.37
CA ILE A 30 -8.68 -13.01 13.69
C ILE A 30 -7.47 -13.05 14.64
N THR A 31 -6.37 -13.65 14.17
CA THR A 31 -5.16 -13.78 14.98
C THR A 31 -4.52 -12.42 15.25
N ALA A 32 -4.48 -11.53 14.25
CA ALA A 32 -3.88 -10.21 14.37
C ALA A 32 -4.58 -9.29 15.38
N VAL A 33 -5.91 -9.38 15.51
CA VAL A 33 -6.66 -8.61 16.52
C VAL A 33 -6.38 -9.15 17.92
N SER A 34 -6.14 -10.46 18.08
CA SER A 34 -5.81 -11.07 19.37
C SER A 34 -4.37 -10.79 19.81
N LEU A 35 -3.43 -10.72 18.86
CA LEU A 35 -2.01 -10.49 19.13
C LEU A 35 -1.68 -9.01 19.41
N GLY A 36 -0.84 -8.76 20.40
CA GLY A 36 -0.36 -7.42 20.79
C GLY A 36 0.39 -7.46 22.10
N GLN A 37 0.89 -6.32 22.58
CA GLN A 37 1.64 -6.24 23.84
C GLN A 37 0.82 -6.70 25.07
N VAL A 38 -0.49 -6.49 25.05
CA VAL A 38 -1.41 -7.01 26.07
C VAL A 38 -2.00 -8.32 25.54
N ASN A 39 -1.78 -9.42 26.29
CA ASN A 39 -2.34 -10.71 25.94
C ASN A 39 -3.84 -10.76 26.21
N ILE A 40 -4.64 -10.87 25.15
CA ILE A 40 -6.09 -11.08 25.22
C ILE A 40 -6.37 -12.42 24.55
N LYS A 41 -7.13 -13.28 25.27
CA LYS A 41 -7.48 -14.60 24.73
C LYS A 41 -8.30 -14.44 23.43
N VAL A 42 -8.04 -15.31 22.48
CA VAL A 42 -8.77 -15.32 21.19
C VAL A 42 -10.28 -15.41 21.40
N SER A 43 -10.72 -16.25 22.37
CA SER A 43 -12.14 -16.38 22.73
C SER A 43 -12.78 -15.06 23.16
N ASP A 44 -12.07 -14.26 23.98
CA ASP A 44 -12.59 -12.98 24.48
C ASP A 44 -12.60 -11.92 23.37
N THR A 45 -11.58 -11.93 22.51
CA THR A 45 -11.56 -11.09 21.31
C THR A 45 -12.79 -11.34 20.42
N TYR A 46 -13.14 -12.62 20.21
CA TYR A 46 -14.33 -12.98 19.43
C TYR A 46 -15.63 -12.53 20.06
N LYS A 47 -15.78 -12.77 21.37
CA LYS A 47 -16.98 -12.36 22.12
C LYS A 47 -17.19 -10.86 22.02
N ILE A 48 -16.10 -10.06 22.14
CA ILE A 48 -16.17 -8.60 22.04
C ILE A 48 -16.57 -8.17 20.62
N ILE A 49 -15.94 -8.72 19.57
CA ILE A 49 -16.24 -8.34 18.18
C ILE A 49 -17.67 -8.74 17.83
N PHE A 50 -18.07 -9.97 18.13
CA PHE A 50 -19.39 -10.49 17.80
C PHE A 50 -20.49 -9.74 18.58
N GLY A 51 -20.29 -9.54 19.88
CA GLY A 51 -21.26 -8.82 20.71
C GLY A 51 -21.44 -7.36 20.26
N LYS A 52 -20.35 -6.67 19.88
CA LYS A 52 -20.42 -5.30 19.35
C LYS A 52 -21.10 -5.22 17.98
N LEU A 53 -20.87 -6.21 17.10
CA LEU A 53 -21.51 -6.26 15.78
C LEU A 53 -22.99 -6.59 15.85
N THR A 54 -23.39 -7.45 16.80
CA THR A 54 -24.79 -7.89 16.97
C THR A 54 -25.59 -7.05 17.96
N HIS A 55 -24.97 -6.04 18.58
CA HIS A 55 -25.54 -5.23 19.67
C HIS A 55 -26.01 -6.04 20.90
N HIS A 56 -25.36 -7.20 21.16
CA HIS A 56 -25.59 -8.07 22.31
C HIS A 56 -24.46 -7.88 23.32
N ASP A 57 -24.52 -6.83 24.13
CA ASP A 57 -23.46 -6.50 25.10
C ASP A 57 -23.32 -7.58 26.21
N GLU A 58 -24.35 -8.40 26.42
CA GLU A 58 -24.34 -9.51 27.39
C GLU A 58 -23.25 -10.56 27.10
N ILE A 59 -22.87 -10.74 25.82
CA ILE A 59 -21.90 -11.77 25.39
C ILE A 59 -20.49 -11.51 25.96
N PHE A 60 -20.15 -10.25 26.24
CA PHE A 60 -18.83 -9.86 26.74
C PHE A 60 -18.87 -9.17 28.11
N ASN A 61 -19.95 -9.33 28.89
CA ASN A 61 -20.08 -8.77 30.25
C ASN A 61 -18.95 -9.20 31.19
N SER A 62 -18.31 -10.35 30.94
CA SER A 62 -17.14 -10.82 31.69
C SER A 62 -15.83 -10.11 31.30
N SER A 63 -15.82 -9.34 30.22
CA SER A 63 -14.63 -8.62 29.71
C SER A 63 -14.51 -7.24 30.37
N SER A 64 -13.30 -6.87 30.79
CA SER A 64 -13.08 -5.53 31.36
C SER A 64 -13.31 -4.42 30.28
N LYS A 65 -13.75 -3.24 30.72
CA LYS A 65 -13.91 -2.07 29.83
C LYS A 65 -12.63 -1.75 29.06
N ALA A 66 -11.46 -1.95 29.69
CA ALA A 66 -10.17 -1.76 29.05
C ALA A 66 -9.93 -2.77 27.91
N MET A 67 -10.26 -4.05 28.09
CA MET A 67 -10.15 -5.07 27.04
C MET A 67 -11.06 -4.74 25.84
N ILE A 68 -12.29 -4.32 26.12
CA ILE A 68 -13.24 -3.91 25.06
C ILE A 68 -12.67 -2.73 24.27
N ALA A 69 -12.15 -1.71 24.95
CA ALA A 69 -11.55 -0.53 24.32
C ALA A 69 -10.32 -0.91 23.45
N ILE A 70 -9.44 -1.78 23.97
CA ILE A 70 -8.26 -2.24 23.22
C ILE A 70 -8.68 -3.01 21.96
N VAL A 71 -9.60 -3.94 22.06
CA VAL A 71 -10.01 -4.78 20.92
C VAL A 71 -10.79 -3.96 19.89
N TRP A 72 -11.82 -3.23 20.33
CA TRP A 72 -12.77 -2.56 19.43
C TRP A 72 -12.27 -1.22 18.88
N ASN A 73 -11.65 -0.39 19.75
CA ASN A 73 -11.26 0.97 19.34
C ASN A 73 -9.81 1.09 18.85
N MET A 74 -8.93 0.15 19.21
CA MET A 74 -7.52 0.22 18.81
C MET A 74 -7.13 -0.87 17.82
N ARG A 75 -7.30 -2.17 18.20
CA ARG A 75 -6.76 -3.27 17.40
C ARG A 75 -7.55 -3.53 16.13
N LEU A 76 -8.87 -3.60 16.21
CA LEU A 76 -9.71 -3.90 15.04
C LEU A 76 -9.58 -2.82 13.95
N PRO A 77 -9.68 -1.51 14.26
CA PRO A 77 -9.44 -0.47 13.26
C PRO A 77 -8.04 -0.55 12.64
N ARG A 78 -7.01 -0.82 13.45
CA ARG A 78 -5.64 -0.95 12.99
C ARG A 78 -5.44 -2.11 12.01
N VAL A 79 -6.00 -3.28 12.31
CA VAL A 79 -5.96 -4.46 11.43
C VAL A 79 -6.72 -4.19 10.12
N LEU A 80 -7.87 -3.51 10.19
CA LEU A 80 -8.64 -3.13 8.99
C LEU A 80 -7.89 -2.10 8.13
N LEU A 81 -7.26 -1.10 8.73
CA LEU A 81 -6.43 -0.14 7.99
C LEU A 81 -5.21 -0.83 7.36
N SER A 82 -4.58 -1.77 8.08
CA SER A 82 -3.48 -2.59 7.57
C SER A 82 -3.91 -3.43 6.36
N LEU A 83 -5.08 -4.06 6.43
CA LEU A 83 -5.69 -4.81 5.32
C LEU A 83 -5.86 -3.92 4.08
N LEU A 84 -6.49 -2.75 4.26
CA LEU A 84 -6.74 -1.79 3.19
C LEU A 84 -5.45 -1.25 2.58
N ALA A 85 -4.48 -0.89 3.43
CA ALA A 85 -3.20 -0.36 2.98
C ALA A 85 -2.39 -1.42 2.22
N GLY A 86 -2.35 -2.65 2.73
CA GLY A 86 -1.68 -3.76 2.05
C GLY A 86 -2.30 -4.11 0.71
N ALA A 87 -3.62 -4.23 0.65
CA ALA A 87 -4.38 -4.48 -0.58
C ALA A 87 -4.20 -3.35 -1.59
N GLY A 88 -4.36 -2.10 -1.15
CA GLY A 88 -4.26 -0.91 -2.01
C GLY A 88 -2.87 -0.68 -2.57
N LEU A 89 -1.82 -0.73 -1.73
CA LEU A 89 -0.43 -0.54 -2.18
C LEU A 89 0.01 -1.66 -3.12
N ALA A 90 -0.35 -2.91 -2.83
CA ALA A 90 -0.04 -4.04 -3.70
C ALA A 90 -0.75 -3.92 -5.06
N LEU A 91 -2.03 -3.56 -5.07
CA LEU A 91 -2.79 -3.29 -6.29
C LEU A 91 -2.17 -2.16 -7.11
N CYS A 92 -1.87 -1.02 -6.47
CA CYS A 92 -1.21 0.12 -7.12
C CYS A 92 0.14 -0.27 -7.73
N GLY A 93 0.93 -1.10 -7.03
CA GLY A 93 2.17 -1.64 -7.56
C GLY A 93 1.95 -2.53 -8.78
N CYS A 94 0.97 -3.43 -8.74
CA CYS A 94 0.62 -4.29 -9.87
C CYS A 94 0.21 -3.50 -11.11
N VAL A 95 -0.66 -2.51 -10.94
CA VAL A 95 -1.12 -1.64 -12.03
C VAL A 95 0.01 -0.76 -12.54
N MET A 96 0.83 -0.20 -11.65
CA MET A 96 2.01 0.61 -12.03
C MET A 96 2.97 -0.18 -12.91
N GLN A 97 3.34 -1.41 -12.49
CA GLN A 97 4.23 -2.28 -13.24
C GLN A 97 3.69 -2.61 -14.64
N ALA A 98 2.38 -2.82 -14.77
CA ALA A 98 1.74 -3.05 -16.05
C ALA A 98 1.73 -1.79 -16.93
N THR A 99 1.38 -0.63 -16.33
CA THR A 99 1.21 0.63 -17.05
C THR A 99 2.53 1.18 -17.58
N VAL A 100 3.62 0.99 -16.84
CA VAL A 100 4.98 1.43 -17.19
C VAL A 100 5.74 0.33 -17.95
N ASN A 101 5.16 -0.87 -18.04
CA ASN A 101 5.81 -2.08 -18.58
C ASN A 101 7.20 -2.32 -17.96
N ASN A 102 7.28 -2.15 -16.63
CA ASN A 102 8.52 -2.34 -15.89
C ASN A 102 8.23 -3.02 -14.54
N PRO A 103 8.72 -4.25 -14.32
CA PRO A 103 8.41 -5.04 -13.13
C PRO A 103 9.00 -4.50 -11.82
N ILE A 104 9.89 -3.52 -11.90
CA ILE A 104 10.51 -2.87 -10.73
C ILE A 104 9.90 -1.50 -10.42
N SER A 105 8.84 -1.11 -11.13
CA SER A 105 8.18 0.17 -10.88
C SER A 105 7.32 0.13 -9.62
N GLU A 106 7.43 1.19 -8.83
CA GLU A 106 6.70 1.39 -7.59
C GLU A 106 5.84 2.66 -7.67
N PRO A 107 4.67 2.72 -7.02
CA PRO A 107 3.79 3.90 -7.04
C PRO A 107 4.46 5.22 -6.63
N TYR A 108 5.47 5.15 -5.79
CA TYR A 108 6.20 6.35 -5.31
C TYR A 108 7.01 7.09 -6.38
N ILE A 109 7.23 6.49 -7.55
CA ILE A 109 7.81 7.19 -8.72
C ILE A 109 6.96 8.41 -9.12
N LEU A 110 5.65 8.43 -8.78
CA LEU A 110 4.75 9.56 -9.04
C LEU A 110 4.96 10.77 -8.11
N GLY A 111 6.00 10.78 -7.27
CA GLY A 111 6.27 11.87 -6.35
C GLY A 111 5.37 11.89 -5.11
N VAL A 112 4.47 10.92 -4.95
CA VAL A 112 3.49 10.87 -3.86
C VAL A 112 4.17 10.94 -2.50
N SER A 113 5.24 10.17 -2.29
CA SER A 113 5.94 10.07 -1.00
C SER A 113 6.65 11.38 -0.63
N SER A 114 7.40 11.98 -1.55
CA SER A 114 8.10 13.24 -1.29
C SER A 114 7.15 14.42 -1.11
N GLY A 115 6.09 14.49 -1.93
CA GLY A 115 5.04 15.49 -1.77
C GLY A 115 4.30 15.36 -0.44
N ALA A 116 3.95 14.12 -0.04
CA ALA A 116 3.33 13.86 1.26
C ALA A 116 4.26 14.25 2.42
N THR A 117 5.56 13.91 2.32
CA THR A 117 6.56 14.32 3.32
C THR A 117 6.64 15.84 3.43
N PHE A 118 6.69 16.55 2.32
CA PHE A 118 6.70 18.01 2.32
C PHE A 118 5.47 18.59 3.03
N GLY A 119 4.26 18.14 2.63
CA GLY A 119 3.03 18.63 3.24
C GLY A 119 2.91 18.31 4.74
N ALA A 120 3.32 17.11 5.15
CA ALA A 120 3.39 16.72 6.56
C ALA A 120 4.41 17.56 7.33
N THR A 121 5.62 17.70 6.80
CA THR A 121 6.72 18.48 7.41
C THR A 121 6.30 19.94 7.64
N LEU A 122 5.69 20.55 6.62
CA LEU A 122 5.21 21.93 6.73
C LEU A 122 4.26 22.11 7.90
N LEU A 123 3.24 21.25 8.02
CA LEU A 123 2.23 21.37 9.06
C LEU A 123 2.73 20.94 10.44
N ILE A 124 3.67 20.01 10.53
CA ILE A 124 4.32 19.64 11.81
C ILE A 124 5.13 20.82 12.33
N VAL A 125 5.96 21.45 11.48
CA VAL A 125 6.81 22.60 11.88
C VAL A 125 5.95 23.82 12.25
N MET A 126 4.80 24.02 11.58
CA MET A 126 3.83 25.07 11.93
C MET A 126 3.03 24.78 13.22
N GLY A 127 3.22 23.61 13.85
CA GLY A 127 2.44 23.22 15.05
C GLY A 127 0.98 22.81 14.76
N LEU A 128 0.63 22.57 13.51
CA LEU A 128 -0.72 22.20 13.07
C LEU A 128 -0.92 20.68 13.00
N GLY A 129 -0.60 19.96 14.07
CA GLY A 129 -0.59 18.51 14.14
C GLY A 129 -1.90 17.82 13.71
N ALA A 130 -3.05 18.44 14.01
CA ALA A 130 -4.36 17.91 13.61
C ALA A 130 -4.58 17.85 12.08
N PHE A 131 -3.86 18.64 11.31
CA PHE A 131 -4.01 18.75 9.85
C PHE A 131 -2.92 18.03 9.06
N VAL A 132 -1.98 17.35 9.71
CA VAL A 132 -0.82 16.69 9.07
C VAL A 132 -1.26 15.71 7.97
N SER A 133 -2.27 14.88 8.21
CA SER A 133 -2.80 13.95 7.20
C SER A 133 -3.36 14.69 5.98
N GLY A 134 -4.09 15.79 6.20
CA GLY A 134 -4.60 16.65 5.12
C GLY A 134 -3.48 17.28 4.30
N GLY A 135 -2.46 17.84 4.97
CA GLY A 135 -1.29 18.41 4.32
C GLY A 135 -0.48 17.39 3.52
N ALA A 136 -0.30 16.20 4.08
CA ALA A 136 0.35 15.09 3.39
C ALA A 136 -0.41 14.70 2.11
N PHE A 137 -1.73 14.59 2.17
CA PHE A 137 -2.56 14.29 1.00
C PHE A 137 -2.45 15.39 -0.07
N VAL A 138 -2.59 16.65 0.31
CA VAL A 138 -2.47 17.79 -0.61
C VAL A 138 -1.09 17.84 -1.25
N GLY A 139 -0.02 17.68 -0.46
CA GLY A 139 1.34 17.61 -0.97
C GLY A 139 1.57 16.47 -1.95
N ALA A 140 1.02 15.28 -1.66
CA ALA A 140 1.06 14.14 -2.57
C ALA A 140 0.36 14.43 -3.91
N VAL A 141 -0.81 15.06 -3.87
CA VAL A 141 -1.57 15.45 -5.06
C VAL A 141 -0.80 16.48 -5.89
N ILE A 142 -0.26 17.52 -5.27
CA ILE A 142 0.53 18.55 -5.96
C ILE A 142 1.74 17.92 -6.65
N ALA A 143 2.51 17.09 -5.95
CA ALA A 143 3.67 16.42 -6.52
C ALA A 143 3.29 15.54 -7.72
N THR A 144 2.20 14.77 -7.59
CA THR A 144 1.72 13.91 -8.68
C THR A 144 1.25 14.72 -9.89
N VAL A 145 0.51 15.80 -9.68
CA VAL A 145 0.07 16.70 -10.77
C VAL A 145 1.28 17.27 -11.48
N MET A 146 2.33 17.67 -10.76
CA MET A 146 3.59 18.13 -11.35
C MET A 146 4.26 17.04 -12.19
N VAL A 147 4.39 15.81 -11.65
CA VAL A 147 4.98 14.68 -12.38
C VAL A 147 4.21 14.39 -13.67
N LEU A 148 2.89 14.25 -13.58
CA LEU A 148 2.04 13.98 -14.74
C LEU A 148 2.03 15.13 -15.75
N GLY A 149 2.07 16.37 -15.28
CA GLY A 149 2.17 17.57 -16.11
C GLY A 149 3.48 17.60 -16.91
N ILE A 150 4.62 17.40 -16.25
CA ILE A 150 5.94 17.34 -16.88
C ILE A 150 6.01 16.17 -17.87
N ALA A 151 5.55 14.98 -17.47
CA ALA A 151 5.60 13.78 -18.30
C ALA A 151 4.69 13.88 -19.55
N SER A 152 3.62 14.69 -19.50
CA SER A 152 2.65 14.88 -20.60
C SER A 152 2.94 16.09 -21.48
N GLY A 153 3.80 17.02 -21.07
CA GLY A 153 3.94 18.37 -21.62
C GLY A 153 4.40 18.47 -23.10
N HIS A 154 4.98 17.43 -23.69
CA HIS A 154 5.49 17.44 -25.06
C HIS A 154 5.07 16.20 -25.87
N GLY A 155 3.79 15.81 -25.84
CA GLY A 155 3.24 14.71 -26.64
C GLY A 155 2.91 13.46 -25.83
N LYS A 156 3.25 12.26 -26.35
CA LYS A 156 2.91 10.99 -25.70
C LYS A 156 3.70 10.80 -24.39
N MET A 157 3.01 10.46 -23.31
CA MET A 157 3.61 10.09 -22.03
C MET A 157 4.34 8.74 -22.16
N THR A 158 5.68 8.79 -22.14
CA THR A 158 6.53 7.60 -22.18
C THR A 158 6.99 7.21 -20.76
N THR A 159 7.35 5.96 -20.58
CA THR A 159 7.93 5.44 -19.33
C THR A 159 9.14 6.25 -18.87
N THR A 160 10.07 6.55 -19.79
CA THR A 160 11.28 7.31 -19.48
C THR A 160 10.96 8.72 -18.97
N ARG A 161 10.03 9.44 -19.65
CA ARG A 161 9.61 10.77 -19.20
C ARG A 161 8.97 10.75 -17.83
N LEU A 162 8.15 9.73 -17.55
CA LEU A 162 7.50 9.58 -16.25
C LEU A 162 8.53 9.36 -15.13
N ILE A 163 9.51 8.49 -15.34
CA ILE A 163 10.58 8.22 -14.37
C ILE A 163 11.43 9.46 -14.15
N LEU A 164 11.86 10.16 -15.22
CA LEU A 164 12.66 11.38 -15.11
C LEU A 164 11.88 12.49 -14.39
N ALA A 165 10.62 12.72 -14.77
CA ALA A 165 9.76 13.70 -14.09
C ALA A 165 9.60 13.37 -12.61
N GLY A 166 9.36 12.10 -12.28
CA GLY A 166 9.26 11.63 -10.90
C GLY A 166 10.54 11.87 -10.11
N THR A 167 11.69 11.56 -10.68
CA THR A 167 13.00 11.78 -10.02
C THR A 167 13.24 13.26 -9.70
N VAL A 168 12.97 14.15 -10.68
CA VAL A 168 13.16 15.60 -10.50
C VAL A 168 12.20 16.16 -9.44
N VAL A 169 10.91 15.80 -9.51
CA VAL A 169 9.90 16.25 -8.55
C VAL A 169 10.20 15.72 -7.15
N ASN A 170 10.61 14.44 -7.02
CA ASN A 170 11.04 13.89 -5.75
C ASN A 170 12.21 14.66 -5.14
N ALA A 171 13.22 15.00 -5.95
CA ALA A 171 14.37 15.79 -5.48
C ALA A 171 13.93 17.20 -5.03
N LEU A 172 13.04 17.86 -5.77
CA LEU A 172 12.52 19.18 -5.46
C LEU A 172 11.74 19.19 -4.13
N PHE A 173 10.78 18.29 -3.95
CA PHE A 173 10.00 18.24 -2.70
C PHE A 173 10.83 17.80 -1.49
N THR A 174 11.82 16.93 -1.71
CA THR A 174 12.81 16.58 -0.66
C THR A 174 13.65 17.79 -0.26
N ALA A 175 14.11 18.59 -1.21
CA ALA A 175 14.85 19.82 -0.94
C ALA A 175 13.99 20.83 -0.16
N PHE A 176 12.72 21.04 -0.53
CA PHE A 176 11.79 21.88 0.22
C PHE A 176 11.55 21.37 1.64
N SER A 177 11.36 20.05 1.82
CA SER A 177 11.20 19.46 3.16
C SER A 177 12.42 19.72 4.02
N ASN A 178 13.61 19.47 3.48
CA ASN A 178 14.88 19.70 4.20
C ASN A 178 15.10 21.18 4.52
N PHE A 179 14.73 22.08 3.62
CA PHE A 179 14.80 23.53 3.88
C PHE A 179 13.89 23.92 5.06
N ILE A 180 12.64 23.47 5.09
CA ILE A 180 11.71 23.75 6.20
C ILE A 180 12.26 23.20 7.53
N ILE A 181 12.79 21.96 7.51
CA ILE A 181 13.39 21.34 8.70
C ILE A 181 14.58 22.18 9.20
N SER A 182 15.44 22.62 8.29
CA SER A 182 16.66 23.36 8.66
C SER A 182 16.39 24.75 9.23
N VAL A 183 15.30 25.41 8.80
CA VAL A 183 15.01 26.80 9.20
C VAL A 183 14.04 26.87 10.38
N GLY A 184 13.06 25.96 10.48
CA GLY A 184 11.93 26.11 11.38
C GLY A 184 11.71 24.96 12.38
N ALA A 185 12.39 23.80 12.22
CA ALA A 185 12.09 22.66 13.06
C ALA A 185 12.86 22.70 14.39
N ASN A 186 12.17 22.38 15.48
CA ASN A 186 12.77 22.06 16.78
C ASN A 186 12.99 20.53 16.90
N ALA A 187 13.62 20.08 18.00
CA ALA A 187 13.94 18.67 18.23
C ALA A 187 12.69 17.76 18.19
N ASP A 188 11.59 18.21 18.78
CA ASP A 188 10.33 17.45 18.82
C ASP A 188 9.69 17.33 17.43
N SER A 189 9.72 18.42 16.65
CA SER A 189 9.25 18.41 15.26
C SER A 189 10.06 17.45 14.39
N ILE A 190 11.40 17.46 14.53
CA ILE A 190 12.30 16.54 13.80
C ILE A 190 11.95 15.09 14.13
N MET A 191 11.77 14.77 15.42
CA MET A 191 11.42 13.43 15.86
C MET A 191 10.07 13.02 15.29
N THR A 192 9.06 13.89 15.36
CA THR A 192 7.72 13.65 14.82
C THR A 192 7.75 13.39 13.31
N ILE A 193 8.47 14.22 12.54
CA ILE A 193 8.66 14.05 11.09
C ILE A 193 9.32 12.71 10.80
N LYS A 194 10.37 12.36 11.56
CA LYS A 194 11.08 11.08 11.39
C LYS A 194 10.16 9.88 11.60
N PHE A 195 9.38 9.86 12.68
CA PHE A 195 8.43 8.79 12.94
C PHE A 195 7.30 8.74 11.89
N TRP A 196 6.80 9.90 11.47
CA TRP A 196 5.76 9.96 10.45
C TRP A 196 6.23 9.40 9.11
N THR A 197 7.46 9.74 8.69
CA THR A 197 8.04 9.26 7.43
C THR A 197 8.35 7.76 7.43
N MET A 198 8.55 7.15 8.60
CA MET A 198 8.77 5.71 8.73
C MET A 198 7.49 4.88 8.60
N GLY A 199 6.31 5.52 8.60
CA GLY A 199 5.01 4.86 8.53
C GLY A 199 4.58 4.20 9.83
N SER A 200 3.33 4.43 10.22
CA SER A 200 2.74 3.87 11.44
C SER A 200 1.22 3.69 11.28
N LEU A 201 0.71 2.60 11.82
CA LEU A 201 -0.74 2.32 11.92
C LEU A 201 -1.27 2.55 13.35
N ALA A 202 -0.43 3.07 14.26
CA ALA A 202 -0.78 3.24 15.67
C ALA A 202 -1.97 4.18 15.88
N ASN A 203 -2.14 5.19 15.04
CA ASN A 203 -3.20 6.18 15.13
C ASN A 203 -4.50 5.75 14.38
N ALA A 204 -4.60 4.48 13.97
CA ALA A 204 -5.80 3.98 13.31
C ALA A 204 -7.01 4.02 14.24
N GLY A 205 -8.11 4.60 13.76
CA GLY A 205 -9.39 4.64 14.44
C GLY A 205 -10.53 4.49 13.44
N TRP A 206 -11.75 4.27 13.90
CA TRP A 206 -12.91 4.06 13.03
C TRP A 206 -13.13 5.20 12.02
N LYS A 207 -12.92 6.45 12.42
CA LYS A 207 -13.07 7.61 11.53
C LYS A 207 -11.99 7.67 10.46
N SER A 208 -10.76 7.28 10.79
CA SER A 208 -9.63 7.35 9.85
C SER A 208 -9.64 6.26 8.78
N ILE A 209 -10.43 5.18 8.97
CA ILE A 209 -10.54 4.08 8.00
C ILE A 209 -11.52 4.39 6.88
N ILE A 210 -12.52 5.24 7.11
CA ILE A 210 -13.64 5.45 6.16
C ILE A 210 -13.12 5.87 4.78
N LEU A 211 -12.28 6.91 4.73
CA LEU A 211 -11.75 7.41 3.46
C LEU A 211 -10.86 6.37 2.74
N PRO A 212 -9.87 5.73 3.40
CA PRO A 212 -9.12 4.62 2.80
C PRO A 212 -10.01 3.48 2.31
N ALA A 213 -11.04 3.09 3.07
CA ALA A 213 -11.95 2.00 2.68
C ALA A 213 -12.71 2.35 1.40
N VAL A 214 -13.34 3.52 1.33
CA VAL A 214 -14.10 3.96 0.15
C VAL A 214 -13.20 4.01 -1.08
N VAL A 215 -12.02 4.64 -0.96
CA VAL A 215 -11.11 4.84 -2.10
C VAL A 215 -10.50 3.51 -2.55
N VAL A 216 -9.98 2.70 -1.64
CA VAL A 216 -9.36 1.41 -1.98
C VAL A 216 -10.39 0.46 -2.58
N ILE A 217 -11.59 0.34 -2.01
CA ILE A 217 -12.64 -0.55 -2.53
C ILE A 217 -13.09 -0.08 -3.92
N ALA A 218 -13.40 1.20 -4.10
CA ALA A 218 -13.85 1.74 -5.38
C ALA A 218 -12.82 1.52 -6.50
N VAL A 219 -11.54 1.82 -6.22
CA VAL A 219 -10.45 1.67 -7.19
C VAL A 219 -10.13 0.19 -7.44
N THR A 220 -10.24 -0.66 -6.42
CA THR A 220 -10.12 -2.12 -6.58
C THR A 220 -11.19 -2.67 -7.52
N LEU A 221 -12.45 -2.32 -7.31
CA LEU A 221 -13.55 -2.73 -8.18
C LEU A 221 -13.33 -2.25 -9.62
N PHE A 222 -12.88 -1.02 -9.80
CA PHE A 222 -12.52 -0.50 -11.11
C PHE A 222 -11.41 -1.34 -11.76
N PHE A 223 -10.28 -1.58 -11.11
CA PHE A 223 -9.18 -2.32 -11.71
C PHE A 223 -9.48 -3.81 -11.94
N CYS A 224 -10.39 -4.41 -11.20
CA CYS A 224 -10.89 -5.75 -11.49
C CYS A 224 -11.58 -5.85 -12.87
N THR A 225 -12.14 -4.75 -13.38
CA THR A 225 -12.73 -4.70 -14.73
C THR A 225 -11.70 -4.43 -15.83
N GLN A 226 -10.54 -3.85 -15.49
CA GLN A 226 -9.54 -3.36 -16.45
C GLN A 226 -8.49 -4.40 -16.88
N TYR A 227 -8.67 -5.67 -16.53
CA TYR A 227 -7.68 -6.72 -16.79
C TYR A 227 -7.26 -6.86 -18.27
N ARG A 228 -8.16 -6.57 -19.22
CA ARG A 228 -7.85 -6.63 -20.66
C ARG A 228 -6.86 -5.54 -21.05
N ILE A 229 -7.10 -4.31 -20.62
CA ILE A 229 -6.22 -3.17 -20.90
C ILE A 229 -4.86 -3.35 -20.21
N LEU A 230 -4.84 -3.80 -18.95
CA LEU A 230 -3.60 -4.09 -18.24
C LEU A 230 -2.77 -5.18 -18.94
N ASN A 231 -3.41 -6.23 -19.45
CA ASN A 231 -2.72 -7.27 -20.22
C ASN A 231 -2.15 -6.70 -21.54
N THR A 232 -2.89 -5.82 -22.21
CA THR A 232 -2.44 -5.18 -23.46
C THR A 232 -1.25 -4.24 -23.21
N MET A 233 -1.26 -3.49 -22.10
CA MET A 233 -0.12 -2.63 -21.71
C MET A 233 1.19 -3.41 -21.56
N MET A 234 1.13 -4.64 -21.08
CA MET A 234 2.30 -5.53 -20.95
C MET A 234 2.86 -6.01 -22.30
N LEU A 235 2.12 -5.90 -23.40
CA LEU A 235 2.59 -6.26 -24.73
C LEU A 235 3.40 -5.13 -25.42
N GLY A 236 3.44 -3.96 -24.81
CA GLY A 236 4.13 -2.77 -25.31
C GLY A 236 3.24 -1.86 -26.16
N ASP A 237 3.75 -0.64 -26.42
CA ASP A 237 2.99 0.43 -27.05
C ASP A 237 2.67 0.16 -28.51
N GLU A 238 3.61 -0.41 -29.26
CA GLU A 238 3.44 -0.70 -30.70
C GLU A 238 2.32 -1.71 -30.92
N THR A 239 2.30 -2.78 -30.12
CA THR A 239 1.25 -3.81 -30.19
C THR A 239 -0.12 -3.25 -29.79
N ALA A 240 -0.18 -2.36 -28.81
CA ALA A 240 -1.44 -1.77 -28.38
C ALA A 240 -2.02 -0.80 -29.44
N VAL A 241 -1.18 -0.06 -30.11
CA VAL A 241 -1.61 0.83 -31.21
C VAL A 241 -2.19 0.03 -32.36
N THR A 242 -1.57 -1.11 -32.74
CA THR A 242 -2.13 -1.99 -33.78
C THR A 242 -3.48 -2.60 -33.40
N LEU A 243 -3.75 -2.76 -32.10
CA LEU A 243 -5.06 -3.19 -31.59
C LEU A 243 -6.07 -2.04 -31.44
N GLY A 244 -5.73 -0.81 -31.87
CA GLY A 244 -6.60 0.36 -31.80
C GLY A 244 -6.81 0.92 -30.40
N ILE A 245 -5.97 0.59 -29.42
CA ILE A 245 -6.12 1.02 -28.02
C ILE A 245 -5.28 2.28 -27.76
N ASN A 246 -5.93 3.36 -27.30
CA ASN A 246 -5.24 4.57 -26.89
C ASN A 246 -4.65 4.45 -25.48
N LEU A 247 -3.45 3.86 -25.38
CA LEU A 247 -2.76 3.67 -24.10
C LEU A 247 -2.46 4.97 -23.34
N SER A 248 -2.30 6.09 -24.04
CA SER A 248 -1.99 7.38 -23.40
C SER A 248 -3.10 7.83 -22.45
N LEU A 249 -4.37 7.67 -22.85
CA LEU A 249 -5.52 7.99 -22.01
C LEU A 249 -5.59 7.06 -20.79
N TYR A 250 -5.48 5.74 -21.01
CA TYR A 250 -5.51 4.77 -19.91
C TYR A 250 -4.37 4.98 -18.93
N ARG A 251 -3.15 5.30 -19.41
CA ARG A 251 -2.02 5.64 -18.53
C ARG A 251 -2.34 6.83 -17.63
N LYS A 252 -2.86 7.91 -18.18
CA LYS A 252 -3.23 9.10 -17.39
C LYS A 252 -4.24 8.73 -16.30
N VAL A 253 -5.31 8.02 -16.66
CA VAL A 253 -6.35 7.60 -15.71
C VAL A 253 -5.77 6.67 -14.63
N TYR A 254 -4.99 5.66 -15.03
CA TYR A 254 -4.44 4.70 -14.07
C TYR A 254 -3.42 5.34 -13.12
N MET A 255 -2.55 6.21 -13.64
CA MET A 255 -1.60 6.95 -12.81
C MET A 255 -2.31 7.88 -11.82
N THR A 256 -3.39 8.55 -12.24
CA THR A 256 -4.20 9.39 -11.34
C THR A 256 -4.85 8.55 -10.25
N LEU A 257 -5.44 7.40 -10.59
CA LEU A 257 -6.05 6.50 -9.60
C LEU A 257 -5.02 5.92 -8.62
N ILE A 258 -3.85 5.49 -9.12
CA ILE A 258 -2.73 5.05 -8.28
C ILE A 258 -2.33 6.17 -7.31
N ALA A 259 -2.19 7.39 -7.79
CA ALA A 259 -1.81 8.52 -6.95
C ALA A 259 -2.86 8.86 -5.89
N VAL A 260 -4.15 8.79 -6.23
CA VAL A 260 -5.24 9.00 -5.26
C VAL A 260 -5.20 7.93 -4.17
N VAL A 261 -5.11 6.64 -4.54
CA VAL A 261 -5.03 5.55 -3.55
C VAL A 261 -3.79 5.69 -2.69
N THR A 262 -2.61 5.84 -3.30
CA THR A 262 -1.36 5.96 -2.54
C THR A 262 -1.32 7.23 -1.69
N GLY A 263 -1.83 8.35 -2.19
CA GLY A 263 -1.93 9.61 -1.44
C GLY A 263 -2.83 9.48 -0.20
N VAL A 264 -4.01 8.85 -0.34
CA VAL A 264 -4.91 8.57 0.78
C VAL A 264 -4.28 7.62 1.79
N LEU A 265 -3.61 6.56 1.33
CA LEU A 265 -2.95 5.61 2.23
C LEU A 265 -1.76 6.24 2.95
N VAL A 266 -0.89 6.97 2.24
CA VAL A 266 0.25 7.66 2.84
C VAL A 266 -0.20 8.74 3.84
N SER A 267 -1.25 9.48 3.54
CA SER A 267 -1.79 10.46 4.49
C SER A 267 -2.36 9.84 5.76
N SER A 268 -2.79 8.58 5.69
CA SER A 268 -3.40 7.86 6.83
C SER A 268 -2.39 7.07 7.66
N CYS A 269 -1.34 6.52 7.03
CA CYS A 269 -0.39 5.61 7.70
C CYS A 269 1.09 5.93 7.45
N GLY A 270 1.40 7.09 6.86
CA GLY A 270 2.77 7.42 6.49
C GLY A 270 3.30 6.58 5.32
N ILE A 271 4.61 6.61 5.10
CA ILE A 271 5.23 5.96 3.94
C ILE A 271 5.49 4.48 4.25
N ILE A 272 4.91 3.58 3.44
CA ILE A 272 5.11 2.13 3.55
C ILE A 272 5.62 1.62 2.19
N GLY A 273 6.92 1.43 2.08
CA GLY A 273 7.58 0.97 0.84
C GLY A 273 7.55 -0.55 0.65
N PHE A 274 8.01 -0.99 -0.51
CA PHE A 274 8.22 -2.38 -0.93
C PHE A 274 6.98 -3.24 -1.13
N VAL A 275 5.82 -2.93 -0.55
CA VAL A 275 4.59 -3.73 -0.70
C VAL A 275 4.18 -3.80 -2.17
N GLY A 276 4.13 -2.65 -2.85
CA GLY A 276 3.79 -2.55 -4.27
C GLY A 276 4.83 -3.16 -5.21
N LEU A 277 6.04 -3.39 -4.73
CA LEU A 277 7.11 -4.00 -5.50
C LEU A 277 7.09 -5.52 -5.38
N ILE A 278 7.03 -6.03 -4.16
CA ILE A 278 7.22 -7.44 -3.82
C ILE A 278 5.98 -8.26 -4.08
N ILE A 279 4.83 -7.78 -3.61
CA ILE A 279 3.60 -8.58 -3.64
C ILE A 279 3.17 -8.94 -5.07
N PRO A 280 3.17 -8.03 -6.07
CA PRO A 280 2.88 -8.42 -7.44
C PRO A 280 3.88 -9.44 -7.99
N HIS A 281 5.15 -9.34 -7.61
CA HIS A 281 6.18 -10.29 -8.04
C HIS A 281 5.92 -11.69 -7.49
N ILE A 282 5.67 -11.83 -6.20
CA ILE A 282 5.30 -13.11 -5.57
C ILE A 282 4.00 -13.64 -6.15
N SER A 283 3.00 -12.79 -6.35
CA SER A 283 1.68 -13.18 -6.86
C SER A 283 1.75 -13.79 -8.26
N ARG A 284 2.69 -13.34 -9.12
CA ARG A 284 2.89 -13.91 -10.45
C ARG A 284 3.33 -15.37 -10.41
N ALA A 285 3.97 -15.83 -9.34
CA ALA A 285 4.32 -17.24 -9.18
C ALA A 285 3.08 -18.13 -9.00
N PHE A 286 2.01 -17.61 -8.38
CA PHE A 286 0.77 -18.35 -8.11
C PHE A 286 -0.30 -18.16 -9.20
N ALA A 287 -0.45 -16.93 -9.71
CA ALA A 287 -1.54 -16.55 -10.62
C ALA A 287 -1.11 -16.44 -12.09
N GLY A 288 0.21 -16.44 -12.37
CA GLY A 288 0.76 -16.10 -13.68
C GLY A 288 0.68 -14.60 -13.96
N THR A 289 0.85 -14.21 -15.23
CA THR A 289 0.92 -12.81 -15.65
C THR A 289 -0.43 -12.22 -16.06
N ASN A 290 -1.47 -13.03 -16.22
CA ASN A 290 -2.80 -12.56 -16.62
C ASN A 290 -3.49 -11.80 -15.49
N HIS A 291 -3.74 -10.50 -15.67
CA HIS A 291 -4.30 -9.61 -14.66
C HIS A 291 -5.70 -10.02 -14.16
N LYS A 292 -6.49 -10.77 -14.95
CA LYS A 292 -7.77 -11.33 -14.48
C LYS A 292 -7.60 -12.23 -13.26
N ARG A 293 -6.48 -12.98 -13.21
CA ARG A 293 -6.14 -13.88 -12.09
C ARG A 293 -5.18 -13.22 -11.10
N LEU A 294 -4.29 -12.38 -11.61
CA LEU A 294 -3.24 -11.76 -10.82
C LEU A 294 -3.80 -10.74 -9.81
N VAL A 295 -4.71 -9.86 -10.22
CA VAL A 295 -5.25 -8.79 -9.38
C VAL A 295 -5.88 -9.32 -8.09
N PRO A 296 -6.79 -10.31 -8.10
CA PRO A 296 -7.34 -10.86 -6.85
C PRO A 296 -6.28 -11.44 -5.91
N VAL A 297 -5.29 -12.15 -6.46
CA VAL A 297 -4.19 -12.73 -5.66
C VAL A 297 -3.32 -11.64 -5.04
N VAL A 298 -3.01 -10.58 -5.80
CA VAL A 298 -2.24 -9.42 -5.32
C VAL A 298 -2.92 -8.73 -4.15
N ILE A 299 -4.22 -8.51 -4.24
CA ILE A 299 -5.02 -7.87 -3.18
C ILE A 299 -4.98 -8.70 -1.90
N LEU A 300 -5.25 -10.00 -2.00
CA LEU A 300 -5.29 -10.91 -0.84
C LEU A 300 -3.91 -11.05 -0.20
N LEU A 301 -2.86 -11.30 -0.98
CA LEU A 301 -1.50 -11.41 -0.47
C LEU A 301 -1.00 -10.10 0.12
N GLY A 302 -1.31 -8.95 -0.49
CA GLY A 302 -0.94 -7.64 0.02
C GLY A 302 -1.57 -7.36 1.38
N ALA A 303 -2.87 -7.67 1.53
CA ALA A 303 -3.58 -7.56 2.80
C ALA A 303 -2.93 -8.44 3.89
N ILE A 304 -2.75 -9.73 3.61
CA ILE A 304 -2.13 -10.67 4.55
C ILE A 304 -0.72 -10.21 4.95
N PHE A 305 0.09 -9.84 3.98
CA PHE A 305 1.47 -9.40 4.21
C PHE A 305 1.54 -8.20 5.16
N LEU A 306 0.73 -7.17 4.90
CA LEU A 306 0.83 -5.94 5.69
C LEU A 306 0.22 -6.11 7.08
N ILE A 307 -0.82 -6.94 7.24
CA ILE A 307 -1.33 -7.29 8.57
C ILE A 307 -0.24 -7.98 9.41
N TRP A 308 0.48 -8.96 8.84
CA TRP A 308 1.56 -9.63 9.56
C TRP A 308 2.75 -8.72 9.81
N ALA A 309 3.10 -7.83 8.86
CA ALA A 309 4.11 -6.82 9.07
C ALA A 309 3.77 -5.90 10.25
N ASP A 310 2.50 -5.48 10.39
CA ASP A 310 2.02 -4.68 11.52
C ASP A 310 2.02 -5.48 12.84
N VAL A 311 1.61 -6.74 12.83
CA VAL A 311 1.68 -7.61 14.02
C VAL A 311 3.12 -7.74 14.51
N LEU A 312 4.05 -8.04 13.61
CA LEU A 312 5.47 -8.16 13.95
C LEU A 312 6.05 -6.85 14.47
N ALA A 313 5.71 -5.72 13.82
CA ALA A 313 6.15 -4.39 14.28
C ALA A 313 5.68 -4.07 15.72
N ARG A 314 4.52 -4.61 16.14
CA ARG A 314 3.97 -4.42 17.51
C ARG A 314 4.54 -5.38 18.57
N VAL A 315 5.01 -6.55 18.14
CA VAL A 315 5.34 -7.65 19.09
C VAL A 315 6.85 -7.87 19.20
N LEU A 316 7.64 -7.51 18.18
CA LEU A 316 9.07 -7.78 18.12
C LEU A 316 9.88 -7.12 19.25
N VAL A 317 9.50 -5.89 19.63
CA VAL A 317 10.20 -5.14 20.68
C VAL A 317 9.27 -4.98 21.89
N LYS A 318 9.72 -5.45 23.04
CA LYS A 318 8.95 -5.33 24.29
C LYS A 318 8.88 -3.85 24.71
N ASN A 319 7.68 -3.38 25.01
CA ASN A 319 7.40 -1.99 25.43
C ASN A 319 7.70 -0.90 24.39
N ALA A 320 7.90 -1.24 23.12
CA ALA A 320 8.05 -0.29 22.04
C ALA A 320 7.34 -0.79 20.77
N GLU A 321 6.83 0.13 19.97
CA GLU A 321 6.29 -0.17 18.64
C GLU A 321 7.28 0.29 17.58
N LEU A 322 7.66 -0.62 16.68
CA LEU A 322 8.47 -0.26 15.53
C LEU A 322 7.59 0.36 14.43
N PRO A 323 8.06 1.39 13.74
CA PRO A 323 7.41 1.83 12.51
C PRO A 323 7.33 0.71 11.48
N ILE A 324 6.15 0.52 10.88
CA ILE A 324 5.89 -0.61 9.97
C ILE A 324 6.76 -0.55 8.70
N GLY A 325 7.11 0.66 8.24
CA GLY A 325 7.98 0.85 7.09
C GLY A 325 9.38 0.29 7.27
N ILE A 326 9.89 0.26 8.51
CA ILE A 326 11.18 -0.40 8.82
C ILE A 326 11.06 -1.89 8.54
N PHE A 327 9.97 -2.53 9.00
CA PHE A 327 9.77 -3.96 8.80
C PHE A 327 9.59 -4.30 7.32
N THR A 328 8.76 -3.55 6.59
CA THR A 328 8.57 -3.79 5.15
C THR A 328 9.86 -3.58 4.36
N ALA A 329 10.72 -2.63 4.76
CA ALA A 329 12.02 -2.43 4.13
C ALA A 329 13.03 -3.53 4.46
N LEU A 330 13.10 -3.98 5.72
CA LEU A 330 14.00 -5.07 6.15
C LEU A 330 13.67 -6.41 5.46
N VAL A 331 12.40 -6.69 5.18
CA VAL A 331 11.99 -7.88 4.43
C VAL A 331 12.12 -7.62 2.92
N GLY A 332 11.76 -6.42 2.48
CA GLY A 332 11.63 -6.07 1.08
C GLY A 332 12.96 -5.92 0.35
N ALA A 333 13.90 -5.20 0.94
CA ALA A 333 15.17 -4.92 0.28
C ALA A 333 16.01 -6.20 0.04
N PRO A 334 16.21 -7.12 1.02
CA PRO A 334 16.91 -8.37 0.78
C PRO A 334 16.22 -9.27 -0.27
N PHE A 335 14.87 -9.35 -0.21
CA PHE A 335 14.11 -10.09 -1.20
C PHE A 335 14.33 -9.55 -2.62
N PHE A 336 14.35 -8.23 -2.77
CA PHE A 336 14.55 -7.57 -4.05
C PHE A 336 15.99 -7.75 -4.56
N ILE A 337 16.99 -7.62 -3.68
CA ILE A 337 18.40 -7.92 -4.01
C ILE A 337 18.53 -9.35 -4.55
N TYR A 338 17.91 -10.33 -3.88
CA TYR A 338 17.90 -11.72 -4.33
C TYR A 338 17.29 -11.89 -5.73
N ILE A 339 16.19 -11.20 -6.03
CA ILE A 339 15.55 -11.26 -7.35
C ILE A 339 16.46 -10.69 -8.44
N VAL A 340 17.04 -9.52 -8.19
CA VAL A 340 17.90 -8.83 -9.17
C VAL A 340 19.16 -9.64 -9.46
N THR A 341 19.76 -10.23 -8.43
CA THR A 341 20.98 -11.04 -8.60
C THR A 341 20.72 -12.38 -9.27
N LYS A 342 19.58 -13.03 -9.02
CA LYS A 342 19.25 -14.34 -9.59
C LYS A 342 18.73 -14.30 -11.01
N LYS A 343 17.99 -13.26 -11.38
CA LYS A 343 17.65 -12.95 -12.77
C LYS A 343 18.72 -12.00 -13.28
N ASN A 344 19.51 -12.41 -14.29
CA ASN A 344 20.37 -11.49 -15.05
C ASN A 344 19.50 -10.41 -15.73
N TYR A 345 19.01 -9.44 -14.96
CA TYR A 345 18.35 -8.24 -15.48
C TYR A 345 19.40 -7.43 -16.22
N GLY A 346 19.40 -7.47 -17.54
CA GLY A 346 20.32 -6.69 -18.37
C GLY A 346 21.19 -7.48 -19.34
N ARG A 347 20.94 -8.78 -19.54
CA ARG A 347 21.48 -9.54 -20.67
C ARG A 347 20.35 -9.85 -21.66
N GLU A 348 19.95 -8.85 -22.42
CA GLU A 348 19.36 -8.90 -23.75
C GLU A 348 20.00 -7.82 -24.59
#